data_1018fb91898b82dbe3de2a6e017272b4
#
_entry.id   1018fb91898b82dbe3de2a6e017272b4
#
_cell.length_a   1.000
_cell.length_b   1.000
_cell.length_c   1.000
_cell.angle_alpha   90.00
_cell.angle_beta   90.00
_cell.angle_gamma   90.00
#
_symmetry.space_group_name_H-M   'P 1'
#
loop_
_entity.id
_entity.type
_entity.pdbx_description
1 polymer ?
#
loop_
_entity_poly.entity_id
_entity_poly.type
_entity_poly.pdbx_seq_one_letter_code
_entity_poly.pdbx_strand_id
1 'polypeptide(L)'
;MAGFAVGIVDRPKLITGESIKAGDVILGLPSSGVHSNGFSLVRKIVFDHKQLSMDTKIPEFGKTLGEELLTPTRLYPKAVLPLIEQELVKGMVHITGGGFYENIPRVLPKGVTAEVDVTTWPRLPVFTKLQEWGNVAWPEMYRTFNMGIGMILIVDENDVEKVKENLGNRGEAVYEIGRIVSGDGPVVLKGAEFDA
;
A
#
# COMPACT_ATOMS: atom_id res chain seq x y z
N MET A 1 -8.09 12.50 -19.20
CA MET A 1 -7.08 13.44 -18.68
C MET A 1 -5.82 12.62 -18.42
N ALA A 2 -4.66 13.10 -18.84
CA ALA A 2 -3.36 12.48 -18.57
C ALA A 2 -2.44 13.54 -17.98
N GLY A 3 -1.52 13.13 -17.09
CA GLY A 3 -0.56 14.03 -16.48
C GLY A 3 0.77 13.32 -16.24
N PHE A 4 1.84 14.08 -16.21
CA PHE A 4 3.15 13.61 -15.80
C PHE A 4 3.83 14.69 -14.94
N ALA A 5 4.75 14.25 -14.09
CA ALA A 5 5.54 15.15 -13.26
C ALA A 5 7.02 14.96 -13.55
N VAL A 6 7.77 16.07 -13.53
CA VAL A 6 9.23 16.07 -13.67
C VAL A 6 9.82 16.67 -12.41
N GLY A 7 10.86 16.04 -11.88
CA GLY A 7 11.59 16.49 -10.72
C GLY A 7 13.10 16.34 -10.91
N ILE A 8 13.86 16.94 -10.01
CA ILE A 8 15.32 16.85 -9.98
C ILE A 8 15.73 16.38 -8.59
N VAL A 9 16.68 15.45 -8.54
CA VAL A 9 17.28 14.95 -7.31
C VAL A 9 18.78 14.83 -7.50
N ASP A 10 19.55 15.13 -6.47
CA ASP A 10 21.01 14.90 -6.48
C ASP A 10 21.28 13.39 -6.58
N ARG A 11 22.17 12.99 -7.48
CA ARG A 11 22.45 11.57 -7.74
C ARG A 11 22.77 10.75 -6.48
N PRO A 12 23.57 11.25 -5.50
CA PRO A 12 23.84 10.53 -4.25
C PRO A 12 22.60 10.31 -3.36
N LYS A 13 21.55 11.13 -3.55
CA LYS A 13 20.31 11.06 -2.76
C LYS A 13 19.20 10.22 -3.42
N LEU A 14 19.51 9.63 -4.58
CA LEU A 14 18.55 8.80 -5.29
C LEU A 14 18.31 7.48 -4.55
N ILE A 15 17.07 7.22 -4.17
CA ILE A 15 16.68 5.96 -3.54
C ILE A 15 16.34 4.96 -4.65
N THR A 16 17.22 3.98 -4.86
CA THR A 16 17.10 2.98 -5.93
C THR A 16 16.61 1.62 -5.46
N GLY A 17 16.67 1.37 -4.14
CA GLY A 17 16.42 0.05 -3.57
C GLY A 17 17.64 -0.90 -3.56
N GLU A 18 18.77 -0.52 -4.18
CA GLU A 18 19.96 -1.38 -4.26
C GLU A 18 20.55 -1.77 -2.90
N SER A 19 20.35 -0.94 -1.87
CA SER A 19 20.80 -1.19 -0.50
C SER A 19 19.87 -2.08 0.32
N ILE A 20 18.72 -2.48 -0.23
CA ILE A 20 17.78 -3.37 0.43
C ILE A 20 18.41 -4.76 0.58
N LYS A 21 18.31 -5.33 1.77
CA LYS A 21 18.89 -6.65 2.11
C LYS A 21 17.96 -7.45 3.02
N ALA A 22 18.21 -8.74 3.14
CA ALA A 22 17.54 -9.58 4.13
C ALA A 22 17.75 -9.02 5.55
N GLY A 23 16.68 -9.01 6.35
CA GLY A 23 16.61 -8.40 7.68
C GLY A 23 15.96 -7.01 7.68
N ASP A 24 15.93 -6.30 6.55
CA ASP A 24 15.24 -5.01 6.46
C ASP A 24 13.73 -5.18 6.73
N VAL A 25 13.14 -4.15 7.33
CA VAL A 25 11.73 -4.14 7.75
C VAL A 25 10.87 -3.39 6.74
N ILE A 26 9.69 -3.91 6.51
CA ILE A 26 8.68 -3.31 5.64
C ILE A 26 7.66 -2.58 6.51
N LEU A 27 7.60 -1.26 6.38
CA LEU A 27 6.65 -0.39 7.05
C LEU A 27 5.58 0.08 6.08
N GLY A 28 4.31 -0.01 6.49
CA GLY A 28 3.16 0.42 5.71
C GLY A 28 2.51 1.68 6.28
N LEU A 29 2.28 2.68 5.43
CA LEU A 29 1.48 3.86 5.73
C LEU A 29 0.06 3.66 5.20
N PRO A 30 -0.98 3.95 6.03
CA PRO A 30 -2.36 3.68 5.64
C PRO A 30 -2.79 4.48 4.41
N SER A 31 -3.68 3.89 3.63
CA SER A 31 -4.42 4.59 2.59
C SER A 31 -5.66 5.27 3.16
N SER A 32 -6.24 6.20 2.39
CA SER A 32 -7.50 6.86 2.72
C SER A 32 -8.75 6.15 2.14
N GLY A 33 -8.55 5.08 1.40
CA GLY A 33 -9.57 4.34 0.66
C GLY A 33 -9.01 3.70 -0.60
N VAL A 34 -9.82 3.56 -1.63
CA VAL A 34 -9.42 2.93 -2.91
C VAL A 34 -8.32 3.72 -3.63
N HIS A 35 -8.15 4.99 -3.29
CA HIS A 35 -7.31 5.94 -4.01
C HIS A 35 -7.80 6.11 -5.46
N SER A 36 -6.90 5.98 -6.45
CA SER A 36 -7.23 6.22 -7.86
C SER A 36 -7.03 4.97 -8.74
N ASN A 37 -6.99 3.79 -8.14
CA ASN A 37 -6.73 2.53 -8.84
C ASN A 37 -7.84 1.49 -8.63
N GLY A 38 -8.00 0.58 -9.59
CA GLY A 38 -8.96 -0.51 -9.50
C GLY A 38 -10.41 -0.11 -9.85
N PHE A 39 -10.67 1.11 -10.30
CA PHE A 39 -12.04 1.60 -10.55
C PHE A 39 -12.78 0.86 -11.67
N SER A 40 -12.10 0.20 -12.58
CA SER A 40 -12.77 -0.69 -13.55
C SER A 40 -13.48 -1.84 -12.85
N LEU A 41 -12.80 -2.48 -11.88
CA LEU A 41 -13.37 -3.55 -11.06
C LEU A 41 -14.45 -3.01 -10.11
N VAL A 42 -14.20 -1.88 -9.43
CA VAL A 42 -15.20 -1.20 -8.59
C VAL A 42 -16.50 -0.97 -9.35
N ARG A 43 -16.43 -0.39 -10.54
CA ARG A 43 -17.62 -0.11 -11.38
C ARG A 43 -18.37 -1.38 -11.74
N LYS A 44 -17.66 -2.43 -12.15
CA LYS A 44 -18.25 -3.72 -12.48
C LYS A 44 -18.97 -4.32 -11.28
N ILE A 45 -18.38 -4.29 -10.10
CA ILE A 45 -18.96 -4.81 -8.88
C ILE A 45 -20.18 -3.99 -8.46
N VAL A 46 -20.01 -2.68 -8.37
CA VAL A 46 -21.02 -1.77 -7.78
C VAL A 46 -22.21 -1.57 -8.72
N PHE A 47 -21.96 -1.24 -9.98
CA PHE A 47 -23.01 -0.86 -10.91
C PHE A 47 -23.57 -2.05 -11.69
N ASP A 48 -22.70 -2.91 -12.24
CA ASP A 48 -23.17 -3.99 -13.09
C ASP A 48 -23.68 -5.19 -12.27
N HIS A 49 -22.95 -5.57 -11.20
CA HIS A 49 -23.27 -6.75 -10.40
C HIS A 49 -24.27 -6.42 -9.28
N LYS A 50 -24.01 -5.41 -8.47
CA LYS A 50 -24.87 -5.04 -7.32
C LYS A 50 -25.93 -4.01 -7.64
N GLN A 51 -25.83 -3.32 -8.77
CA GLN A 51 -26.77 -2.29 -9.22
C GLN A 51 -27.02 -1.20 -8.14
N LEU A 52 -25.95 -0.82 -7.40
CA LEU A 52 -26.01 0.20 -6.37
C LEU A 52 -25.91 1.60 -6.98
N SER A 53 -26.65 2.55 -6.38
CA SER A 53 -26.48 3.98 -6.67
C SER A 53 -25.35 4.58 -5.84
N MET A 54 -24.73 5.64 -6.34
CA MET A 54 -23.73 6.41 -5.59
C MET A 54 -24.29 7.03 -4.30
N ASP A 55 -25.58 7.30 -4.25
CA ASP A 55 -26.29 7.84 -3.08
C ASP A 55 -26.63 6.76 -2.04
N THR A 56 -26.39 5.48 -2.34
CA THR A 56 -26.64 4.38 -1.41
C THR A 56 -25.80 4.54 -0.16
N LYS A 57 -26.45 4.65 0.99
CA LYS A 57 -25.77 4.69 2.30
C LYS A 57 -25.30 3.29 2.67
N ILE A 58 -24.05 3.14 2.98
CA ILE A 58 -23.43 1.90 3.44
C ILE A 58 -23.10 2.07 4.93
N PRO A 59 -23.78 1.33 5.83
CA PRO A 59 -23.60 1.49 7.27
C PRO A 59 -22.14 1.38 7.72
N GLU A 60 -21.40 0.44 7.14
CA GLU A 60 -20.00 0.18 7.46
C GLU A 60 -19.06 1.34 7.07
N PHE A 61 -19.48 2.19 6.13
CA PHE A 61 -18.72 3.38 5.73
C PHE A 61 -19.11 4.62 6.56
N GLY A 62 -20.30 4.61 7.18
CA GLY A 62 -20.86 5.78 7.85
C GLY A 62 -21.24 6.92 6.91
N LYS A 63 -21.19 6.71 5.60
CA LYS A 63 -21.42 7.68 4.52
C LYS A 63 -21.98 7.00 3.27
N THR A 64 -22.26 7.76 2.22
CA THR A 64 -22.71 7.18 0.95
C THR A 64 -21.56 6.47 0.22
N LEU A 65 -21.92 5.57 -0.68
CA LEU A 65 -20.97 4.89 -1.55
C LEU A 65 -20.14 5.90 -2.38
N GLY A 66 -20.78 6.94 -2.88
CA GLY A 66 -20.13 8.01 -3.63
C GLY A 66 -19.08 8.76 -2.81
N GLU A 67 -19.42 9.14 -1.59
CA GLU A 67 -18.49 9.81 -0.66
C GLU A 67 -17.29 8.92 -0.34
N GLU A 68 -17.50 7.61 -0.15
CA GLU A 68 -16.39 6.67 0.06
C GLU A 68 -15.48 6.57 -1.17
N LEU A 69 -16.06 6.32 -2.34
CA LEU A 69 -15.30 6.13 -3.57
C LEU A 69 -14.63 7.40 -4.11
N LEU A 70 -15.12 8.58 -3.72
CA LEU A 70 -14.52 9.88 -4.07
C LEU A 70 -13.50 10.36 -3.03
N THR A 71 -13.23 9.59 -1.98
CA THR A 71 -12.19 9.93 -1.00
C THR A 71 -10.85 10.12 -1.71
N PRO A 72 -10.20 11.32 -1.63
CA PRO A 72 -8.97 11.59 -2.37
C PRO A 72 -7.81 10.67 -1.95
N THR A 73 -6.92 10.41 -2.90
CA THR A 73 -5.64 9.75 -2.62
C THR A 73 -4.87 10.52 -1.54
N ARG A 74 -4.41 9.81 -0.52
CA ARG A 74 -3.59 10.39 0.55
C ARG A 74 -2.26 10.90 -0.01
N LEU A 75 -1.83 12.06 0.45
CA LEU A 75 -0.57 12.68 0.06
C LEU A 75 0.53 12.29 1.06
N TYR A 76 1.53 11.54 0.62
CA TYR A 76 2.63 11.04 1.44
C TYR A 76 3.89 11.94 1.51
N PRO A 77 4.13 12.94 0.62
CA PRO A 77 5.39 13.69 0.62
C PRO A 77 5.76 14.31 1.98
N LYS A 78 4.77 14.89 2.69
CA LYS A 78 5.02 15.49 4.01
C LYS A 78 5.46 14.49 5.08
N ALA A 79 5.01 13.24 4.97
CA ALA A 79 5.39 12.16 5.87
C ALA A 79 6.78 11.61 5.53
N VAL A 80 7.08 11.46 4.23
CA VAL A 80 8.22 10.68 3.75
C VAL A 80 9.49 11.54 3.55
N LEU A 81 9.36 12.78 3.06
CA LEU A 81 10.52 13.64 2.78
C LEU A 81 11.47 13.81 3.96
N PRO A 82 11.01 14.03 5.21
CA PRO A 82 11.91 14.15 6.35
C PRO A 82 12.68 12.87 6.70
N LEU A 83 12.14 11.71 6.33
CA LEU A 83 12.81 10.42 6.51
C LEU A 83 13.90 10.23 5.45
N ILE A 84 13.65 10.70 4.23
CA ILE A 84 14.62 10.70 3.13
C ILE A 84 15.79 11.61 3.45
N GLU A 85 15.52 12.82 3.95
CA GLU A 85 16.55 13.79 4.37
C GLU A 85 17.47 13.23 5.46
N GLN A 86 16.97 12.32 6.30
CA GLN A 86 17.70 11.62 7.34
C GLN A 86 18.32 10.30 6.89
N GLU A 87 18.21 9.95 5.61
CA GLU A 87 18.74 8.70 5.01
C GLU A 87 18.19 7.41 5.67
N LEU A 88 16.98 7.46 6.21
CA LEU A 88 16.33 6.34 6.92
C LEU A 88 15.61 5.37 6.01
N VAL A 89 15.47 5.67 4.71
CA VAL A 89 14.65 4.89 3.78
C VAL A 89 15.52 4.31 2.67
N LYS A 90 15.51 2.99 2.53
CA LYS A 90 16.23 2.25 1.47
C LYS A 90 15.40 2.06 0.21
N GLY A 91 14.08 1.99 0.36
CA GLY A 91 13.15 1.81 -0.74
C GLY A 91 11.76 2.34 -0.40
N MET A 92 11.03 2.77 -1.42
CA MET A 92 9.66 3.29 -1.30
C MET A 92 8.79 2.70 -2.39
N VAL A 93 7.55 2.33 -2.01
CA VAL A 93 6.58 1.79 -2.96
C VAL A 93 5.23 2.47 -2.75
N HIS A 94 4.76 3.22 -3.75
CA HIS A 94 3.38 3.69 -3.78
C HIS A 94 2.52 2.58 -4.36
N ILE A 95 1.60 2.03 -3.57
CA ILE A 95 0.73 0.95 -4.01
C ILE A 95 -0.37 1.51 -4.91
N THR A 96 -0.24 1.24 -6.20
CA THR A 96 -1.13 1.68 -7.27
C THR A 96 -1.68 0.47 -8.06
N GLY A 97 -2.03 0.62 -9.33
CA GLY A 97 -2.41 -0.51 -10.19
C GLY A 97 -1.33 -1.60 -10.22
N GLY A 98 -1.74 -2.85 -10.12
CA GLY A 98 -0.84 -4.00 -9.92
C GLY A 98 -0.65 -4.39 -8.45
N GLY A 99 -1.11 -3.54 -7.50
CA GLY A 99 -1.14 -3.83 -6.07
C GLY A 99 0.21 -4.20 -5.48
N PHE A 100 0.20 -5.07 -4.50
CA PHE A 100 1.41 -5.56 -3.82
C PHE A 100 2.32 -6.36 -4.76
N TYR A 101 1.73 -7.21 -5.58
CA TYR A 101 2.46 -8.15 -6.44
C TYR A 101 3.30 -7.48 -7.53
N GLU A 102 2.87 -6.34 -8.07
CA GLU A 102 3.57 -5.68 -9.16
C GLU A 102 4.35 -4.44 -8.72
N ASN A 103 3.95 -3.79 -7.61
CA ASN A 103 4.63 -2.57 -7.20
C ASN A 103 5.85 -2.83 -6.31
N ILE A 104 5.77 -3.77 -5.36
CA ILE A 104 6.90 -4.07 -4.46
C ILE A 104 8.13 -4.57 -5.20
N PRO A 105 8.02 -5.49 -6.19
CA PRO A 105 9.19 -5.99 -6.92
C PRO A 105 10.02 -4.93 -7.64
N ARG A 106 9.42 -3.79 -7.97
CA ARG A 106 10.12 -2.72 -8.73
C ARG A 106 11.30 -2.10 -7.99
N VAL A 107 11.31 -2.22 -6.66
CA VAL A 107 12.38 -1.65 -5.82
C VAL A 107 13.29 -2.70 -5.21
N LEU A 108 12.97 -3.99 -5.37
CA LEU A 108 13.75 -5.07 -4.77
C LEU A 108 14.96 -5.43 -5.63
N PRO A 109 16.16 -5.56 -5.04
CA PRO A 109 17.30 -6.14 -5.73
C PRO A 109 17.13 -7.67 -5.89
N LYS A 110 17.98 -8.30 -6.67
CA LYS A 110 17.99 -9.76 -6.83
C LYS A 110 18.40 -10.47 -5.54
N GLY A 111 17.87 -11.66 -5.32
CA GLY A 111 18.25 -12.53 -4.19
C GLY A 111 17.51 -12.20 -2.88
N VAL A 112 16.49 -11.35 -2.95
CA VAL A 112 15.61 -11.05 -1.81
C VAL A 112 14.14 -11.18 -2.18
N THR A 113 13.33 -11.44 -1.17
CA THR A 113 11.87 -11.56 -1.24
C THR A 113 11.25 -10.65 -0.18
N ALA A 114 10.17 -9.96 -0.51
CA ALA A 114 9.34 -9.27 0.48
C ALA A 114 8.29 -10.23 1.05
N GLU A 115 8.36 -10.53 2.33
CA GLU A 115 7.31 -11.24 3.05
C GLU A 115 6.42 -10.22 3.76
N VAL A 116 5.13 -10.21 3.43
CA VAL A 116 4.14 -9.27 3.98
C VAL A 116 3.04 -10.05 4.68
N ASP A 117 2.81 -9.74 5.94
CA ASP A 117 1.71 -10.28 6.74
C ASP A 117 0.52 -9.33 6.64
N VAL A 118 -0.52 -9.76 5.95
CA VAL A 118 -1.73 -8.95 5.68
C VAL A 118 -2.64 -8.78 6.91
N THR A 119 -2.30 -9.41 8.03
CA THR A 119 -3.07 -9.32 9.27
C THR A 119 -2.60 -8.17 10.19
N THR A 120 -1.48 -7.52 9.85
CA THR A 120 -0.81 -6.55 10.73
C THR A 120 -1.39 -5.13 10.67
N TRP A 121 -2.34 -4.86 9.79
CA TRP A 121 -3.02 -3.56 9.70
C TRP A 121 -4.54 -3.73 9.55
N PRO A 122 -5.34 -2.73 9.97
CA PRO A 122 -6.78 -2.79 9.80
C PRO A 122 -7.18 -2.68 8.33
N ARG A 123 -8.01 -3.60 7.86
CA ARG A 123 -8.60 -3.52 6.53
C ARG A 123 -9.74 -2.50 6.54
N LEU A 124 -9.72 -1.56 5.61
CA LEU A 124 -10.81 -0.59 5.46
C LEU A 124 -12.09 -1.31 4.97
N PRO A 125 -13.26 -0.94 5.49
CA PRO A 125 -14.53 -1.59 5.16
C PRO A 125 -14.82 -1.66 3.65
N VAL A 126 -14.38 -0.67 2.87
CA VAL A 126 -14.57 -0.64 1.42
C VAL A 126 -13.97 -1.87 0.72
N PHE A 127 -12.81 -2.35 1.16
CA PHE A 127 -12.18 -3.51 0.54
C PHE A 127 -12.90 -4.81 0.89
N THR A 128 -13.37 -4.95 2.13
CA THR A 128 -14.20 -6.08 2.54
C THR A 128 -15.49 -6.12 1.73
N LYS A 129 -16.16 -4.97 1.58
CA LYS A 129 -17.41 -4.89 0.80
C LYS A 129 -17.18 -5.18 -0.69
N LEU A 130 -16.13 -4.66 -1.29
CA LEU A 130 -15.81 -4.96 -2.69
C LEU A 130 -15.52 -6.45 -2.90
N GLN A 131 -14.78 -7.07 -1.96
CA GLN A 131 -14.51 -8.50 -1.99
C GLN A 131 -15.82 -9.32 -1.89
N GLU A 132 -16.67 -9.05 -0.89
CA GLU A 132 -17.94 -9.73 -0.67
C GLU A 132 -18.91 -9.54 -1.85
N TRP A 133 -19.08 -8.31 -2.31
CA TRP A 133 -20.01 -7.98 -3.38
C TRP A 133 -19.61 -8.57 -4.73
N GLY A 134 -18.31 -8.58 -5.01
CA GLY A 134 -17.75 -9.10 -6.25
C GLY A 134 -17.39 -10.58 -6.21
N ASN A 135 -17.43 -11.20 -5.02
CA ASN A 135 -16.87 -12.53 -4.78
C ASN A 135 -15.47 -12.67 -5.38
N VAL A 136 -14.64 -11.64 -5.14
CA VAL A 136 -13.28 -11.55 -5.71
C VAL A 136 -12.32 -12.36 -4.85
N ALA A 137 -11.50 -13.18 -5.46
CA ALA A 137 -10.46 -13.92 -4.74
C ALA A 137 -9.45 -12.97 -4.08
N TRP A 138 -9.00 -13.30 -2.87
CA TRP A 138 -8.08 -12.42 -2.12
C TRP A 138 -6.79 -12.08 -2.89
N PRO A 139 -6.12 -13.01 -3.59
CA PRO A 139 -4.96 -12.66 -4.40
C PRO A 139 -5.26 -11.57 -5.45
N GLU A 140 -6.47 -11.58 -6.05
CA GLU A 140 -6.86 -10.57 -7.01
C GLU A 140 -7.18 -9.21 -6.33
N MET A 141 -7.71 -9.22 -5.11
CA MET A 141 -7.88 -8.01 -4.30
C MET A 141 -6.54 -7.32 -4.07
N TYR A 142 -5.50 -8.07 -3.67
CA TYR A 142 -4.14 -7.54 -3.44
C TYR A 142 -3.37 -7.23 -4.73
N ARG A 143 -3.83 -7.72 -5.88
CA ARG A 143 -3.30 -7.33 -7.20
C ARG A 143 -3.94 -6.02 -7.70
N THR A 144 -5.20 -5.81 -7.38
CA THR A 144 -5.98 -4.69 -7.93
C THR A 144 -5.95 -3.46 -7.03
N PHE A 145 -5.97 -3.65 -5.69
CA PHE A 145 -6.16 -2.61 -4.70
C PHE A 145 -4.98 -2.46 -3.73
N ASN A 146 -4.91 -1.31 -3.06
CA ASN A 146 -3.94 -1.04 -2.00
C ASN A 146 -4.27 -1.72 -0.65
N MET A 147 -5.45 -2.28 -0.50
CA MET A 147 -5.93 -3.03 0.67
C MET A 147 -5.75 -2.34 2.03
N GLY A 148 -5.66 -1.01 2.04
CA GLY A 148 -5.47 -0.22 3.26
C GLY A 148 -4.05 0.32 3.46
N ILE A 149 -3.07 -0.11 2.66
CA ILE A 149 -1.69 0.40 2.65
C ILE A 149 -1.44 1.12 1.32
N GLY A 150 -1.27 2.43 1.36
CA GLY A 150 -1.02 3.20 0.13
C GLY A 150 0.45 3.49 -0.15
N MET A 151 1.29 3.51 0.89
CA MET A 151 2.74 3.71 0.76
C MET A 151 3.48 2.69 1.62
N ILE A 152 4.52 2.10 1.07
CA ILE A 152 5.44 1.21 1.77
C ILE A 152 6.81 1.90 1.86
N LEU A 153 7.46 1.75 3.01
CA LEU A 153 8.85 2.14 3.24
C LEU A 153 9.64 0.89 3.63
N ILE A 154 10.82 0.72 3.05
CA ILE A 154 11.76 -0.34 3.43
C ILE A 154 12.92 0.32 4.15
N VAL A 155 13.16 -0.11 5.38
CA VAL A 155 14.10 0.53 6.30
C VAL A 155 15.03 -0.51 6.96
N ASP A 156 16.19 -0.08 7.43
CA ASP A 156 17.06 -0.97 8.24
C ASP A 156 16.36 -1.32 9.56
N GLU A 157 16.53 -2.56 10.05
CA GLU A 157 15.90 -3.00 11.31
C GLU A 157 16.29 -2.12 12.51
N ASN A 158 17.50 -1.56 12.51
CA ASN A 158 17.97 -0.69 13.58
C ASN A 158 17.34 0.71 13.54
N ASP A 159 16.76 1.13 12.42
CA ASP A 159 16.14 2.44 12.24
C ASP A 159 14.61 2.42 12.42
N VAL A 160 13.99 1.26 12.60
CA VAL A 160 12.52 1.08 12.68
C VAL A 160 11.90 2.01 13.71
N GLU A 161 12.39 2.00 14.93
CA GLU A 161 11.82 2.80 16.01
C GLU A 161 12.00 4.32 15.76
N LYS A 162 13.12 4.72 15.20
CA LYS A 162 13.37 6.12 14.81
C LYS A 162 12.40 6.57 13.72
N VAL A 163 12.11 5.70 12.75
CA VAL A 163 11.13 5.99 11.68
C VAL A 163 9.71 6.08 12.25
N LYS A 164 9.32 5.13 13.12
CA LYS A 164 8.00 5.13 13.77
C LYS A 164 7.81 6.39 14.63
N GLU A 165 8.81 6.78 15.41
CA GLU A 165 8.77 8.00 16.23
C GLU A 165 8.64 9.25 15.35
N ASN A 166 9.43 9.36 14.28
CA ASN A 166 9.38 10.49 13.35
C ASN A 166 7.99 10.64 12.71
N LEU A 167 7.40 9.53 12.27
CA LEU A 167 6.04 9.51 11.71
C LEU A 167 5.00 9.82 12.78
N GLY A 168 5.09 9.21 13.96
CA GLY A 168 4.16 9.43 15.07
C GLY A 168 4.13 10.88 15.54
N ASN A 169 5.28 11.55 15.64
CA ASN A 169 5.39 12.99 15.99
C ASN A 169 4.71 13.90 14.95
N ARG A 170 4.40 13.39 13.76
CA ARG A 170 3.65 14.09 12.70
C ARG A 170 2.20 13.67 12.61
N GLY A 171 1.73 12.83 13.55
CA GLY A 171 0.37 12.28 13.54
C GLY A 171 0.13 11.22 12.48
N GLU A 172 1.20 10.62 11.94
CA GLU A 172 1.14 9.58 10.92
C GLU A 172 1.07 8.19 11.56
N ALA A 173 0.04 7.42 11.24
CA ALA A 173 0.02 6.01 11.59
C ALA A 173 0.98 5.23 10.69
N VAL A 174 1.63 4.22 11.27
CA VAL A 174 2.55 3.32 10.57
C VAL A 174 2.40 1.91 11.13
N TYR A 175 2.46 0.92 10.25
CA TYR A 175 2.36 -0.50 10.60
C TYR A 175 3.64 -1.21 10.17
N GLU A 176 4.18 -2.09 10.99
CA GLU A 176 5.20 -3.04 10.58
C GLU A 176 4.48 -4.20 9.90
N ILE A 177 4.57 -4.24 8.57
CA ILE A 177 3.75 -5.16 7.76
C ILE A 177 4.52 -6.36 7.22
N GLY A 178 5.82 -6.42 7.48
CA GLY A 178 6.63 -7.54 7.01
C GLY A 178 8.12 -7.30 7.04
N ARG A 179 8.85 -8.19 6.39
CA ARG A 179 10.32 -8.17 6.34
C ARG A 179 10.84 -8.58 4.97
N ILE A 180 12.04 -8.14 4.68
CA ILE A 180 12.82 -8.61 3.54
C ILE A 180 13.59 -9.86 3.99
N VAL A 181 13.46 -10.92 3.22
CA VAL A 181 14.16 -12.19 3.47
C VAL A 181 15.02 -12.58 2.27
N SER A 182 15.96 -13.50 2.44
CA SER A 182 16.67 -14.10 1.32
C SER A 182 15.72 -14.97 0.50
N GLY A 183 15.73 -14.83 -0.83
CA GLY A 183 14.83 -15.61 -1.70
C GLY A 183 14.87 -15.12 -3.14
N ASP A 184 14.30 -15.93 -4.02
CA ASP A 184 14.25 -15.65 -5.47
C ASP A 184 12.86 -15.20 -5.94
N GLY A 185 11.86 -15.24 -5.06
CA GLY A 185 10.50 -14.78 -5.34
C GLY A 185 10.34 -13.30 -4.99
N PRO A 186 9.55 -12.53 -5.75
CA PRO A 186 9.48 -11.09 -5.52
C PRO A 186 8.67 -10.71 -4.28
N VAL A 187 7.55 -11.36 -4.03
CA VAL A 187 6.63 -11.04 -2.93
C VAL A 187 5.89 -12.30 -2.48
N VAL A 188 5.80 -12.48 -1.16
CA VAL A 188 4.97 -13.50 -0.53
C VAL A 188 4.02 -12.80 0.43
N LEU A 189 2.71 -12.97 0.23
CA LEU A 189 1.69 -12.51 1.17
C LEU A 189 1.34 -13.66 2.12
N LYS A 190 1.30 -13.37 3.42
CA LYS A 190 0.96 -14.32 4.50
C LYS A 190 -0.30 -13.86 5.23
N GLY A 191 -1.07 -14.81 5.74
CA GLY A 191 -2.33 -14.60 6.46
C GLY A 191 -3.36 -15.63 6.06
N ALA A 192 -4.40 -15.82 6.87
CA ALA A 192 -5.40 -16.89 6.71
C ALA A 192 -6.06 -16.94 5.31
N GLU A 193 -6.02 -15.84 4.57
CA GLU A 193 -6.58 -15.73 3.21
C GLU A 193 -5.69 -16.34 2.13
N PHE A 194 -4.44 -16.69 2.47
CA PHE A 194 -3.41 -17.23 1.59
C PHE A 194 -2.91 -18.60 2.03
N ASP A 195 -3.30 -19.07 3.22
CA ASP A 195 -2.83 -20.33 3.82
C ASP A 195 -3.69 -21.53 3.39
N ALA A 196 -4.57 -21.38 2.37
CA ALA A 196 -5.52 -22.39 1.90
C ALA A 196 -5.04 -23.14 0.65
#